data_5009a50cff070492daecb1ff8a5a3116
#
_entry.id   5009a50cff070492daecb1ff8a5a3116
#
_cell.length_a   1.000
_cell.length_b   1.000
_cell.length_c   1.000
_cell.angle_alpha   90.00
_cell.angle_beta   90.00
_cell.angle_gamma   90.00
#
_symmetry.space_group_name_H-M   'P 1'
#
loop_
_entity.id
_entity.type
_entity.pdbx_description
1 polymer ?
#
loop_
_entity_poly.entity_id
_entity_poly.type
_entity_poly.pdbx_seq_one_letter_code
_entity_poly.pdbx_strand_id
1 'polypeptide(L)'
;MLVYSACCASEQDFKFNDYQHVLVSDERDALDYVAMKLEEYQSITGDRGKIIMCFSDYPTFRHEVYSEYKANRIGKRKPLAFKDVAEAVRRYHDVAVYPNLEADDVMGLLATEEVHPTRVIVSGDKDMKTIPCILLRNGDLETISEKRADRNWMISVLTGDRIDNIQGLPGVGPKTAEKILGDSDTLSDMWDKVVTAYEKKKLSYTSALQSARLTRILRHGEYNKATHKVTLWEPPTT
;
A
#
# COMPACT_ATOMS: atom_id res chain seq x y z
N MET A 1 5.23 -6.12 3.22
CA MET A 1 4.34 -7.31 3.38
C MET A 1 5.11 -8.62 3.40
N LEU A 2 6.01 -8.93 2.43
CA LEU A 2 6.75 -10.20 2.35
C LEU A 2 7.47 -10.56 3.67
N VAL A 3 8.31 -9.66 4.20
CA VAL A 3 9.04 -9.89 5.47
C VAL A 3 8.09 -10.17 6.65
N TYR A 4 6.98 -9.43 6.74
CA TYR A 4 5.99 -9.66 7.78
C TYR A 4 5.35 -11.05 7.67
N SER A 5 4.96 -11.46 6.47
CA SER A 5 4.38 -12.79 6.22
C SER A 5 5.38 -13.91 6.52
N ALA A 6 6.65 -13.73 6.15
CA ALA A 6 7.71 -14.68 6.45
C ALA A 6 7.88 -14.87 7.96
N CYS A 7 7.91 -13.78 8.71
CA CYS A 7 8.02 -13.85 10.17
C CYS A 7 6.78 -14.46 10.83
N CYS A 8 5.58 -14.18 10.30
CA CYS A 8 4.37 -14.85 10.80
C CYS A 8 4.40 -16.36 10.53
N ALA A 9 4.91 -16.77 9.37
CA ALA A 9 5.01 -18.19 9.00
C ALA A 9 6.05 -18.95 9.83
N SER A 10 7.09 -18.27 10.34
CA SER A 10 8.13 -18.86 11.19
C SER A 10 7.77 -18.85 12.69
N GLU A 11 6.67 -18.20 13.10
CA GLU A 11 6.23 -18.24 14.49
C GLU A 11 5.51 -19.57 14.81
N GLN A 12 5.90 -20.18 15.90
CA GLN A 12 5.33 -21.42 16.40
C GLN A 12 4.93 -21.26 17.86
N ASP A 13 3.73 -21.70 18.19
CA ASP A 13 3.22 -21.76 19.56
C ASP A 13 3.53 -23.15 20.16
N PHE A 14 4.33 -23.16 21.21
CA PHE A 14 4.64 -24.37 21.96
C PHE A 14 3.87 -24.38 23.27
N LYS A 15 3.04 -25.38 23.46
CA LYS A 15 2.45 -25.69 24.74
C LYS A 15 3.50 -26.34 25.65
N PHE A 16 4.05 -25.58 26.59
CA PHE A 16 5.08 -26.06 27.53
C PHE A 16 4.47 -26.92 28.64
N ASN A 17 3.28 -26.54 29.13
CA ASN A 17 2.45 -27.32 30.05
C ASN A 17 0.99 -26.84 29.94
N ASP A 18 0.09 -27.35 30.82
CA ASP A 18 -1.35 -27.00 30.73
C ASP A 18 -1.67 -25.53 30.93
N TYR A 19 -0.76 -24.75 31.46
CA TYR A 19 -0.93 -23.34 31.82
C TYR A 19 0.02 -22.39 31.07
N GLN A 20 1.01 -22.91 30.33
CA GLN A 20 2.04 -22.09 29.70
C GLN A 20 2.19 -22.43 28.21
N HIS A 21 2.08 -21.38 27.42
CA HIS A 21 2.39 -21.37 26.00
C HIS A 21 3.58 -20.44 25.76
N VAL A 22 4.50 -20.85 24.92
CA VAL A 22 5.69 -20.09 24.54
C VAL A 22 5.66 -19.89 23.03
N LEU A 23 5.70 -18.63 22.60
CA LEU A 23 5.82 -18.32 21.18
C LEU A 23 7.32 -18.23 20.83
N VAL A 24 7.73 -18.98 19.82
CA VAL A 24 9.10 -18.99 19.31
C VAL A 24 9.10 -18.65 17.81
N SER A 25 10.20 -18.13 17.31
CA SER A 25 10.39 -17.85 15.90
C SER A 25 11.83 -18.14 15.52
N ASP A 26 12.04 -18.78 14.39
CA ASP A 26 13.35 -18.97 13.79
C ASP A 26 13.59 -17.95 12.68
N GLU A 27 14.66 -17.17 12.83
CA GLU A 27 15.06 -16.16 11.84
C GLU A 27 15.44 -16.80 10.50
N ARG A 28 16.08 -17.97 10.52
CA ARG A 28 16.51 -18.69 9.32
C ARG A 28 15.32 -19.16 8.51
N ASP A 29 14.33 -19.76 9.16
CA ASP A 29 13.08 -20.19 8.51
C ASP A 29 12.39 -19.01 7.83
N ALA A 30 12.37 -17.82 8.48
CA ALA A 30 11.80 -16.63 7.90
C ALA A 30 12.61 -16.12 6.70
N LEU A 31 13.94 -16.16 6.75
CA LEU A 31 14.81 -15.76 5.64
C LEU A 31 14.72 -16.75 4.48
N ASP A 32 14.66 -18.04 4.74
CA ASP A 32 14.46 -19.08 3.72
C ASP A 32 13.11 -18.91 3.03
N TYR A 33 12.06 -18.56 3.79
CA TYR A 33 10.76 -18.21 3.20
C TYR A 33 10.86 -16.98 2.27
N VAL A 34 11.58 -15.94 2.69
CA VAL A 34 11.81 -14.75 1.83
C VAL A 34 12.51 -15.16 0.55
N ALA A 35 13.62 -15.91 0.64
CA ALA A 35 14.39 -16.36 -0.51
C ALA A 35 13.54 -17.19 -1.49
N MET A 36 12.83 -18.19 -0.98
CA MET A 36 11.91 -19.02 -1.76
C MET A 36 10.86 -18.19 -2.51
N LYS A 37 10.26 -17.18 -1.83
CA LYS A 37 9.28 -16.31 -2.46
C LYS A 37 9.86 -15.39 -3.53
N LEU A 38 11.07 -14.89 -3.33
CA LEU A 38 11.73 -14.09 -4.35
C LEU A 38 12.05 -14.91 -5.61
N GLU A 39 12.48 -16.16 -5.47
CA GLU A 39 12.69 -17.09 -6.59
C GLU A 39 11.37 -17.37 -7.32
N GLU A 40 10.29 -17.65 -6.58
CA GLU A 40 8.95 -17.84 -7.14
C GLU A 40 8.51 -16.62 -7.97
N TYR A 41 8.67 -15.40 -7.43
CA TYR A 41 8.30 -14.17 -8.12
C TYR A 41 9.13 -13.93 -9.38
N GLN A 42 10.42 -14.17 -9.33
CA GLN A 42 11.30 -14.09 -10.50
C GLN A 42 10.91 -15.10 -11.59
N SER A 43 10.52 -16.31 -11.19
CA SER A 43 10.04 -17.35 -12.13
C SER A 43 8.76 -16.91 -12.85
N ILE A 44 7.81 -16.32 -12.12
CA ILE A 44 6.52 -15.87 -12.69
C ILE A 44 6.71 -14.65 -13.60
N THR A 45 7.54 -13.71 -13.21
CA THR A 45 7.77 -12.49 -14.00
C THR A 45 8.65 -12.72 -15.22
N GLY A 46 9.35 -13.86 -15.27
CA GLY A 46 10.34 -14.14 -16.33
C GLY A 46 11.52 -13.17 -16.31
N ASP A 47 11.57 -12.28 -15.34
CA ASP A 47 12.60 -11.26 -15.18
C ASP A 47 13.58 -11.70 -14.07
N ARG A 48 14.83 -11.87 -14.46
CA ARG A 48 15.94 -12.08 -13.53
C ARG A 48 16.66 -10.75 -13.21
N GLY A 49 15.95 -9.64 -13.38
CA GLY A 49 16.45 -8.32 -13.12
C GLY A 49 16.64 -8.03 -11.62
N LYS A 50 16.93 -6.79 -11.34
CA LYS A 50 17.21 -6.30 -10.00
C LYS A 50 15.94 -6.30 -9.15
N ILE A 51 16.00 -6.96 -7.99
CA ILE A 51 14.97 -6.90 -6.97
C ILE A 51 15.25 -5.69 -6.06
N ILE A 52 14.26 -4.85 -5.83
CA ILE A 52 14.31 -3.73 -4.89
C ILE A 52 13.29 -3.99 -3.77
N MET A 53 13.78 -4.13 -2.56
CA MET A 53 12.94 -4.30 -1.38
C MET A 53 12.51 -2.92 -0.85
N CYS A 54 11.22 -2.61 -0.94
CA CYS A 54 10.68 -1.34 -0.45
C CYS A 54 10.27 -1.44 1.03
N PHE A 55 10.72 -0.49 1.83
CA PHE A 55 10.37 -0.40 3.25
C PHE A 55 9.75 0.95 3.58
N SER A 56 8.88 0.93 4.58
CA SER A 56 8.28 2.15 5.13
C SER A 56 9.26 2.86 6.06
N ASP A 57 9.19 4.18 6.04
CA ASP A 57 9.67 5.06 7.10
C ASP A 57 8.50 5.51 8.00
N TYR A 58 8.79 6.06 9.17
CA TYR A 58 7.78 6.50 10.12
C TYR A 58 8.32 7.71 10.93
N PRO A 59 7.47 8.74 11.20
CA PRO A 59 6.08 8.89 10.76
C PRO A 59 5.97 9.15 9.26
N THR A 60 4.78 8.92 8.67
CA THR A 60 4.53 9.19 7.25
C THR A 60 3.79 10.51 7.07
N PHE A 61 3.83 11.10 5.87
CA PHE A 61 3.11 12.35 5.56
C PHE A 61 1.60 12.26 5.85
N ARG A 62 1.02 11.05 5.84
CA ARG A 62 -0.40 10.85 6.16
C ARG A 62 -0.76 11.24 7.59
N HIS A 63 0.20 11.17 8.53
CA HIS A 63 -0.03 11.63 9.91
C HIS A 63 -0.12 13.18 9.98
N GLU A 64 0.49 13.89 9.03
CA GLU A 64 0.33 15.35 8.92
C GLU A 64 -1.04 15.71 8.31
N VAL A 65 -1.56 14.87 7.39
CA VAL A 65 -2.90 15.04 6.80
C VAL A 65 -4.01 14.69 7.78
N TYR A 66 -3.79 13.66 8.62
CA TYR A 66 -4.76 13.16 9.60
C TYR A 66 -4.04 12.48 10.77
N SER A 67 -4.08 13.11 11.93
CA SER A 67 -3.36 12.64 13.13
C SER A 67 -3.77 11.23 13.61
N GLU A 68 -5.03 10.86 13.35
CA GLU A 68 -5.58 9.55 13.72
C GLU A 68 -5.30 8.44 12.68
N TYR A 69 -4.51 8.74 11.63
CA TYR A 69 -4.12 7.74 10.64
C TYR A 69 -3.43 6.55 11.31
N LYS A 70 -3.93 5.34 11.08
CA LYS A 70 -3.43 4.09 11.70
C LYS A 70 -3.40 4.06 13.23
N ALA A 71 -4.09 4.98 13.93
CA ALA A 71 -4.12 5.01 15.40
C ALA A 71 -4.62 3.69 16.01
N ASN A 72 -5.51 2.98 15.32
CA ASN A 72 -6.03 1.66 15.71
C ASN A 72 -4.99 0.52 15.62
N ARG A 73 -3.77 0.79 15.12
CA ARG A 73 -2.64 -0.16 15.09
C ARG A 73 -1.68 0.01 16.28
N ILE A 74 -1.84 1.05 17.09
CA ILE A 74 -1.01 1.30 18.26
C ILE A 74 -1.16 0.12 19.24
N GLY A 75 -0.02 -0.39 19.73
CA GLY A 75 0.02 -1.51 20.66
C GLY A 75 -0.14 -2.91 20.05
N LYS A 76 -0.37 -3.04 18.74
CA LYS A 76 -0.36 -4.35 18.09
C LYS A 76 1.05 -4.91 18.00
N ARG A 77 1.22 -6.15 18.47
CA ARG A 77 2.50 -6.86 18.41
C ARG A 77 2.90 -7.12 16.95
N LYS A 78 4.16 -6.91 16.65
CA LYS A 78 4.79 -7.45 15.43
C LYS A 78 5.28 -8.87 15.68
N PRO A 79 5.49 -9.69 14.64
CA PRO A 79 6.14 -11.00 14.79
C PRO A 79 7.49 -10.89 15.50
N LEU A 80 7.88 -11.92 16.25
CA LEU A 80 9.08 -11.92 17.10
C LEU A 80 10.34 -11.60 16.30
N ALA A 81 10.58 -12.31 15.20
CA ALA A 81 11.78 -12.14 14.38
C ALA A 81 11.72 -10.94 13.42
N PHE A 82 10.64 -10.15 13.41
CA PHE A 82 10.41 -9.13 12.38
C PHE A 82 11.54 -8.10 12.26
N LYS A 83 12.10 -7.65 13.37
CA LYS A 83 13.18 -6.65 13.37
C LYS A 83 14.45 -7.21 12.75
N ASP A 84 14.84 -8.39 13.18
CA ASP A 84 16.10 -9.04 12.81
C ASP A 84 16.07 -9.49 11.35
N VAL A 85 14.96 -10.11 10.93
CA VAL A 85 14.73 -10.48 9.52
C VAL A 85 14.68 -9.25 8.60
N ALA A 86 14.01 -8.17 9.02
CA ALA A 86 13.99 -6.93 8.24
C ALA A 86 15.38 -6.30 8.11
N GLU A 87 16.21 -6.38 9.16
CA GLU A 87 17.59 -5.92 9.12
C GLU A 87 18.47 -6.80 8.22
N ALA A 88 18.34 -8.13 8.30
CA ALA A 88 19.03 -9.06 7.43
C ALA A 88 18.66 -8.83 5.95
N VAL A 89 17.36 -8.69 5.64
CA VAL A 89 16.91 -8.39 4.27
C VAL A 89 17.50 -7.07 3.77
N ARG A 90 17.58 -6.04 4.60
CA ARG A 90 18.21 -4.76 4.25
C ARG A 90 19.72 -4.88 3.97
N ARG A 91 20.37 -5.85 4.56
CA ARG A 91 21.81 -6.10 4.38
C ARG A 91 22.12 -6.86 3.10
N TYR A 92 21.24 -7.76 2.69
CA TYR A 92 21.51 -8.69 1.58
C TYR A 92 20.80 -8.34 0.27
N HIS A 93 19.88 -7.37 0.28
CA HIS A 93 19.13 -6.96 -0.90
C HIS A 93 19.27 -5.46 -1.17
N ASP A 94 19.04 -5.07 -2.41
CA ASP A 94 18.85 -3.66 -2.75
C ASP A 94 17.58 -3.13 -2.10
N VAL A 95 17.68 -1.99 -1.45
CA VAL A 95 16.60 -1.42 -0.63
C VAL A 95 16.24 -0.03 -1.09
N ALA A 96 14.95 0.27 -1.12
CA ALA A 96 14.41 1.62 -1.25
C ALA A 96 13.61 1.98 0.00
N VAL A 97 14.04 3.06 0.67
CA VAL A 97 13.35 3.70 1.80
C VAL A 97 13.41 5.19 1.58
N TYR A 98 12.28 5.86 1.57
CA TYR A 98 12.25 7.31 1.45
C TYR A 98 11.64 7.92 2.72
N PRO A 99 12.24 9.01 3.26
CA PRO A 99 11.73 9.67 4.45
C PRO A 99 10.25 10.05 4.32
N ASN A 100 9.50 9.85 5.40
CA ASN A 100 8.06 10.15 5.51
C ASN A 100 7.15 9.34 4.58
N LEU A 101 7.62 8.25 3.94
CA LEU A 101 6.83 7.43 3.01
C LEU A 101 6.61 6.03 3.52
N GLU A 102 5.48 5.46 3.15
CA GLU A 102 5.23 4.02 3.29
C GLU A 102 5.86 3.26 2.13
N ALA A 103 6.10 1.96 2.31
CA ALA A 103 6.63 1.09 1.27
C ALA A 103 5.77 1.14 -0.01
N ASP A 104 4.46 1.29 0.15
CA ASP A 104 3.51 1.37 -0.95
C ASP A 104 3.73 2.61 -1.80
N ASP A 105 4.01 3.77 -1.16
CA ASP A 105 4.36 5.00 -1.87
C ASP A 105 5.68 4.85 -2.61
N VAL A 106 6.68 4.23 -1.97
CA VAL A 106 7.97 3.96 -2.61
C VAL A 106 7.79 3.09 -3.85
N MET A 107 6.97 2.01 -3.76
CA MET A 107 6.65 1.16 -4.90
C MET A 107 5.93 1.94 -6.01
N GLY A 108 4.95 2.78 -5.65
CA GLY A 108 4.21 3.60 -6.61
C GLY A 108 5.11 4.61 -7.33
N LEU A 109 5.97 5.31 -6.61
CA LEU A 109 6.95 6.23 -7.20
C LEU A 109 7.88 5.52 -8.18
N LEU A 110 8.43 4.35 -7.78
CA LEU A 110 9.36 3.60 -8.61
C LEU A 110 8.68 2.98 -9.83
N ALA A 111 7.47 2.45 -9.69
CA ALA A 111 6.77 1.77 -10.77
C ALA A 111 6.24 2.73 -11.85
N THR A 112 6.03 4.01 -11.50
CA THR A 112 5.51 5.02 -12.41
C THR A 112 6.61 5.94 -12.98
N GLU A 113 7.89 5.66 -12.70
CA GLU A 113 9.02 6.35 -13.37
C GLU A 113 9.05 5.97 -14.87
N GLU A 114 9.01 6.97 -15.75
CA GLU A 114 9.02 6.77 -17.22
C GLU A 114 10.27 6.05 -17.73
N VAL A 115 11.39 6.20 -17.03
CA VAL A 115 12.69 5.61 -17.41
C VAL A 115 12.71 4.08 -17.30
N HIS A 116 11.78 3.50 -16.54
CA HIS A 116 11.72 2.07 -16.27
C HIS A 116 10.30 1.49 -16.43
N PRO A 117 9.71 1.50 -17.62
CA PRO A 117 8.31 1.13 -17.84
C PRO A 117 8.00 -0.36 -17.62
N THR A 118 9.03 -1.20 -17.47
CA THR A 118 8.90 -2.66 -17.30
C THR A 118 8.96 -3.12 -15.84
N ARG A 119 9.04 -2.19 -14.88
CA ARG A 119 9.05 -2.56 -13.47
C ARG A 119 7.75 -3.23 -13.05
N VAL A 120 7.89 -4.33 -12.30
CA VAL A 120 6.76 -5.09 -11.76
C VAL A 120 6.67 -4.82 -10.26
N ILE A 121 5.50 -4.40 -9.79
CA ILE A 121 5.18 -4.39 -8.37
C ILE A 121 4.81 -5.82 -7.97
N VAL A 122 5.42 -6.33 -6.91
CA VAL A 122 5.08 -7.61 -6.31
C VAL A 122 4.49 -7.37 -4.92
N SER A 123 3.18 -7.53 -4.79
CA SER A 123 2.50 -7.29 -3.51
C SER A 123 1.18 -8.03 -3.43
N GLY A 124 0.88 -8.61 -2.26
CA GLY A 124 -0.45 -9.16 -1.96
C GLY A 124 -1.50 -8.08 -1.65
N ASP A 125 -1.10 -6.81 -1.51
CA ASP A 125 -2.03 -5.73 -1.17
C ASP A 125 -2.93 -5.36 -2.35
N LYS A 126 -4.24 -5.27 -2.06
CA LYS A 126 -5.24 -4.87 -3.06
C LYS A 126 -5.08 -3.41 -3.49
N ASP A 127 -4.51 -2.57 -2.60
CA ASP A 127 -4.41 -1.13 -2.82
C ASP A 127 -3.35 -0.78 -3.88
N MET A 128 -2.45 -1.73 -4.20
CA MET A 128 -1.55 -1.60 -5.35
C MET A 128 -2.29 -1.45 -6.69
N LYS A 129 -3.57 -1.87 -6.78
CA LYS A 129 -4.40 -1.64 -7.96
C LYS A 129 -4.78 -0.18 -8.20
N THR A 130 -4.43 0.72 -7.28
CA THR A 130 -4.57 2.18 -7.45
C THR A 130 -3.37 2.84 -8.14
N ILE A 131 -2.37 2.02 -8.52
CA ILE A 131 -1.16 2.46 -9.22
C ILE A 131 -1.20 1.95 -10.67
N PRO A 132 -0.96 2.80 -11.69
CA PRO A 132 -0.75 2.32 -13.06
C PRO A 132 0.60 1.58 -13.14
N CYS A 133 0.56 0.26 -13.27
CA CYS A 133 1.75 -0.59 -13.20
C CYS A 133 1.50 -1.98 -13.77
N ILE A 134 2.58 -2.76 -13.89
CA ILE A 134 2.49 -4.22 -13.97
C ILE A 134 2.50 -4.73 -12.53
N LEU A 135 1.48 -5.48 -12.14
CA LEU A 135 1.29 -5.98 -10.78
C LEU A 135 1.28 -7.50 -10.76
N LEU A 136 2.18 -8.11 -9.99
CA LEU A 136 2.10 -9.51 -9.60
C LEU A 136 1.43 -9.59 -8.22
N ARG A 137 0.24 -10.18 -8.17
CA ARG A 137 -0.54 -10.32 -6.95
C ARG A 137 -1.18 -11.71 -6.87
N ASN A 138 -0.92 -12.43 -5.79
CA ASN A 138 -1.45 -13.78 -5.54
C ASN A 138 -1.16 -14.79 -6.69
N GLY A 139 -0.03 -14.64 -7.36
CA GLY A 139 0.36 -15.48 -8.50
C GLY A 139 -0.11 -14.98 -9.87
N ASP A 140 -1.00 -14.00 -9.91
CA ASP A 140 -1.52 -13.42 -11.15
C ASP A 140 -0.75 -12.17 -11.55
N LEU A 141 -0.30 -12.10 -12.80
CA LEU A 141 0.34 -10.94 -13.40
C LEU A 141 -0.69 -10.14 -14.21
N GLU A 142 -0.94 -8.89 -13.82
CA GLU A 142 -1.89 -8.03 -14.50
C GLU A 142 -1.30 -6.65 -14.80
N THR A 143 -1.70 -6.04 -15.93
CA THR A 143 -1.37 -4.64 -16.23
C THR A 143 -2.54 -3.76 -15.82
N ILE A 144 -2.24 -2.77 -14.97
CA ILE A 144 -3.19 -1.77 -14.49
C ILE A 144 -2.99 -0.50 -15.31
N SER A 145 -3.98 -0.12 -16.10
CA SER A 145 -3.98 1.15 -16.83
C SER A 145 -4.22 2.33 -15.88
N GLU A 146 -3.79 3.53 -16.27
CA GLU A 146 -4.02 4.74 -15.50
C GLU A 146 -5.50 4.96 -15.16
N LYS A 147 -6.38 4.87 -16.15
CA LYS A 147 -7.84 4.97 -15.95
C LYS A 147 -8.36 3.96 -14.93
N ARG A 148 -7.88 2.71 -14.97
CA ARG A 148 -8.28 1.69 -14.00
C ARG A 148 -7.73 1.97 -12.61
N ALA A 149 -6.50 2.44 -12.52
CA ALA A 149 -5.86 2.83 -11.26
C ALA A 149 -6.61 3.99 -10.60
N ASP A 150 -6.95 5.03 -11.37
CA ASP A 150 -7.70 6.18 -10.88
C ASP A 150 -9.10 5.79 -10.41
N ARG A 151 -9.77 4.92 -11.15
CA ARG A 151 -11.08 4.40 -10.76
C ARG A 151 -11.01 3.61 -9.44
N ASN A 152 -10.03 2.72 -9.30
CA ASN A 152 -9.81 1.97 -8.05
C ASN A 152 -9.53 2.91 -6.88
N TRP A 153 -8.72 3.94 -7.11
CA TRP A 153 -8.45 4.95 -6.10
C TRP A 153 -9.71 5.72 -5.69
N MET A 154 -10.53 6.19 -6.63
CA MET A 154 -11.80 6.88 -6.31
C MET A 154 -12.79 5.96 -5.57
N ILE A 155 -12.78 4.65 -5.85
CA ILE A 155 -13.52 3.67 -5.05
C ILE A 155 -12.99 3.65 -3.61
N SER A 156 -11.67 3.67 -3.42
CA SER A 156 -11.07 3.71 -2.08
C SER A 156 -11.42 5.00 -1.33
N VAL A 157 -11.48 6.14 -2.01
CA VAL A 157 -11.97 7.42 -1.43
C VAL A 157 -13.40 7.29 -0.91
N LEU A 158 -14.27 6.66 -1.69
CA LEU A 158 -15.68 6.48 -1.32
C LEU A 158 -15.88 5.45 -0.20
N THR A 159 -15.10 4.36 -0.21
CA THR A 159 -15.26 3.28 0.77
C THR A 159 -14.51 3.51 2.08
N GLY A 160 -13.43 4.29 2.02
CA GLY A 160 -12.46 4.40 3.11
C GLY A 160 -11.68 3.11 3.34
N ASP A 161 -10.84 3.13 4.37
CA ASP A 161 -10.14 1.95 4.88
C ASP A 161 -10.18 1.92 6.42
N ARG A 162 -10.93 0.96 6.97
CA ARG A 162 -11.05 0.79 8.43
C ARG A 162 -9.76 0.30 9.07
N ILE A 163 -8.92 -0.42 8.31
CA ILE A 163 -7.66 -0.95 8.82
C ILE A 163 -6.67 0.19 9.05
N ASP A 164 -6.75 1.23 8.23
CA ASP A 164 -5.89 2.42 8.31
C ASP A 164 -6.59 3.61 8.99
N ASN A 165 -7.78 3.38 9.55
CA ASN A 165 -8.60 4.40 10.19
C ASN A 165 -8.97 5.56 9.23
N ILE A 166 -9.15 5.25 7.94
CA ILE A 166 -9.61 6.21 6.93
C ILE A 166 -11.13 6.08 6.80
N GLN A 167 -11.83 7.17 7.07
CA GLN A 167 -13.28 7.20 6.94
C GLN A 167 -13.69 7.45 5.49
N GLY A 168 -14.47 6.53 4.92
CA GLY A 168 -15.19 6.76 3.68
C GLY A 168 -16.62 7.23 3.92
N LEU A 169 -17.45 7.15 2.89
CA LEU A 169 -18.87 7.48 3.00
C LEU A 169 -19.63 6.42 3.82
N PRO A 170 -20.43 6.84 4.81
CA PRO A 170 -21.27 5.90 5.59
C PRO A 170 -22.20 5.07 4.71
N GLY A 171 -22.09 3.73 4.83
CA GLY A 171 -22.92 2.78 4.10
C GLY A 171 -22.52 2.56 2.64
N VAL A 172 -21.37 3.06 2.21
CA VAL A 172 -20.84 2.85 0.86
C VAL A 172 -19.76 1.77 0.88
N GLY A 173 -20.07 0.63 0.28
CA GLY A 173 -19.09 -0.42 -0.03
C GLY A 173 -18.69 -0.39 -1.50
N PRO A 174 -17.76 -1.29 -1.95
CA PRO A 174 -17.22 -1.26 -3.31
C PRO A 174 -18.29 -1.28 -4.41
N LYS A 175 -19.32 -2.11 -4.29
CA LYS A 175 -20.41 -2.17 -5.28
C LYS A 175 -21.21 -0.86 -5.38
N THR A 176 -21.38 -0.17 -4.27
CA THR A 176 -22.09 1.13 -4.24
C THR A 176 -21.17 2.22 -4.78
N ALA A 177 -19.90 2.20 -4.45
CA ALA A 177 -18.89 3.13 -4.99
C ALA A 177 -18.81 3.03 -6.53
N GLU A 178 -18.78 1.81 -7.08
CA GLU A 178 -18.86 1.58 -8.53
C GLU A 178 -20.11 2.21 -9.17
N LYS A 179 -21.28 2.06 -8.54
CA LYS A 179 -22.51 2.67 -9.02
C LYS A 179 -22.47 4.20 -8.96
N ILE A 180 -21.83 4.78 -7.92
CA ILE A 180 -21.67 6.24 -7.80
C ILE A 180 -20.80 6.76 -8.94
N LEU A 181 -19.67 6.10 -9.22
CA LEU A 181 -18.78 6.49 -10.32
C LEU A 181 -19.42 6.28 -11.71
N GLY A 182 -20.30 5.25 -11.86
CA GLY A 182 -20.97 4.95 -13.13
C GLY A 182 -19.97 4.83 -14.28
N ASP A 183 -20.29 5.41 -15.43
CA ASP A 183 -19.48 5.35 -16.65
C ASP A 183 -18.51 6.55 -16.79
N SER A 184 -18.03 7.10 -15.66
CA SER A 184 -17.03 8.18 -15.69
C SER A 184 -15.74 7.71 -16.35
N ASP A 185 -15.26 8.50 -17.30
CA ASP A 185 -14.07 8.20 -18.10
C ASP A 185 -12.82 8.95 -17.64
N THR A 186 -12.98 10.11 -17.04
CA THR A 186 -11.88 10.95 -16.59
C THR A 186 -11.80 11.00 -15.07
N LEU A 187 -10.61 11.30 -14.55
CA LEU A 187 -10.41 11.52 -13.11
C LEU A 187 -11.24 12.70 -12.60
N SER A 188 -11.39 13.77 -13.41
CA SER A 188 -12.22 14.93 -13.06
C SER A 188 -13.69 14.53 -12.88
N ASP A 189 -14.28 13.80 -13.86
CA ASP A 189 -15.66 13.34 -13.75
C ASP A 189 -15.89 12.43 -12.54
N MET A 190 -14.92 11.54 -12.26
CA MET A 190 -14.97 10.68 -11.07
C MET A 190 -14.92 11.48 -9.77
N TRP A 191 -14.05 12.51 -9.72
CA TRP A 191 -13.94 13.38 -8.57
C TRP A 191 -15.21 14.18 -8.29
N ASP A 192 -15.83 14.76 -9.32
CA ASP A 192 -17.08 15.50 -9.19
C ASP A 192 -18.20 14.62 -8.61
N LYS A 193 -18.27 13.35 -9.03
CA LYS A 193 -19.22 12.38 -8.46
C LYS A 193 -18.89 12.03 -7.00
N VAL A 194 -17.60 11.92 -6.65
CA VAL A 194 -17.16 11.73 -5.27
C VAL A 194 -17.62 12.90 -4.41
N VAL A 195 -17.31 14.14 -4.80
CA VAL A 195 -17.72 15.34 -4.07
C VAL A 195 -19.24 15.39 -3.89
N THR A 196 -19.99 15.21 -4.99
CA THR A 196 -21.46 15.16 -4.97
C THR A 196 -21.98 14.10 -3.99
N ALA A 197 -21.34 12.94 -3.91
CA ALA A 197 -21.74 11.87 -3.01
C ALA A 197 -21.47 12.24 -1.54
N TYR A 198 -20.34 12.90 -1.24
CA TYR A 198 -20.03 13.41 0.09
C TYR A 198 -21.05 14.47 0.52
N GLU A 199 -21.37 15.45 -0.33
CA GLU A 199 -22.35 16.50 -0.06
C GLU A 199 -23.76 15.92 0.22
N LYS A 200 -24.21 14.94 -0.56
CA LYS A 200 -25.48 14.23 -0.32
C LYS A 200 -25.53 13.57 1.07
N LYS A 201 -24.39 13.19 1.61
CA LYS A 201 -24.26 12.65 2.98
C LYS A 201 -23.99 13.73 4.03
N LYS A 202 -24.07 15.02 3.66
CA LYS A 202 -23.79 16.19 4.52
C LYS A 202 -22.35 16.20 5.06
N LEU A 203 -21.42 15.64 4.30
CA LEU A 203 -19.97 15.72 4.54
C LEU A 203 -19.38 16.83 3.66
N SER A 204 -18.30 17.45 4.15
CA SER A 204 -17.67 18.58 3.46
C SER A 204 -16.78 18.13 2.29
N TYR A 205 -16.52 19.04 1.37
CA TYR A 205 -15.49 18.91 0.34
C TYR A 205 -14.12 18.58 0.96
N THR A 206 -13.77 19.23 2.08
CA THR A 206 -12.50 18.96 2.78
C THR A 206 -12.40 17.55 3.31
N SER A 207 -13.52 16.93 3.69
CA SER A 207 -13.55 15.51 4.10
C SER A 207 -13.27 14.58 2.91
N ALA A 208 -13.84 14.87 1.74
CA ALA A 208 -13.57 14.12 0.52
C ALA A 208 -12.09 14.26 0.11
N LEU A 209 -11.56 15.48 0.13
CA LEU A 209 -10.16 15.75 -0.21
C LEU A 209 -9.18 15.09 0.76
N GLN A 210 -9.48 15.09 2.07
CA GLN A 210 -8.69 14.39 3.07
C GLN A 210 -8.66 12.87 2.78
N SER A 211 -9.81 12.25 2.52
CA SER A 211 -9.89 10.84 2.16
C SER A 211 -9.10 10.54 0.87
N ALA A 212 -9.18 11.42 -0.13
CA ALA A 212 -8.42 11.28 -1.37
C ALA A 212 -6.91 11.31 -1.13
N ARG A 213 -6.42 12.25 -0.32
CA ARG A 213 -5.00 12.36 0.03
C ARG A 213 -4.49 11.21 0.88
N LEU A 214 -5.31 10.68 1.77
CA LEU A 214 -4.95 9.53 2.62
C LEU A 214 -4.89 8.21 1.85
N THR A 215 -5.81 8.00 0.91
CA THR A 215 -5.87 6.78 0.09
C THR A 215 -4.97 6.84 -1.15
N ARG A 216 -4.40 8.01 -1.47
CA ARG A 216 -3.46 8.15 -2.58
C ARG A 216 -2.16 7.43 -2.29
N ILE A 217 -1.80 6.46 -3.11
CA ILE A 217 -0.43 5.96 -3.21
C ILE A 217 0.29 6.86 -4.22
N LEU A 218 1.45 7.37 -3.82
CA LEU A 218 2.18 8.37 -4.60
C LEU A 218 2.67 7.80 -5.92
N ARG A 219 2.63 8.65 -6.97
CA ARG A 219 3.18 8.38 -8.30
C ARG A 219 4.40 9.26 -8.58
N HIS A 220 5.14 8.92 -9.61
CA HIS A 220 6.31 9.71 -10.01
C HIS A 220 5.98 11.22 -10.12
N GLY A 221 6.87 12.05 -9.58
CA GLY A 221 6.69 13.50 -9.52
C GLY A 221 5.96 14.00 -8.25
N GLU A 222 5.28 13.14 -7.49
CA GLU A 222 4.56 13.53 -6.26
C GLU A 222 5.45 13.54 -5.00
N TYR A 223 6.74 13.25 -5.14
CA TYR A 223 7.72 13.31 -4.05
C TYR A 223 9.05 13.91 -4.49
N ASN A 224 9.55 14.87 -3.74
CA ASN A 224 10.86 15.46 -3.98
C ASN A 224 11.93 14.76 -3.12
N LYS A 225 12.79 13.97 -3.77
CA LYS A 225 13.84 13.18 -3.09
C LYS A 225 14.89 14.06 -2.40
N ALA A 226 15.10 15.31 -2.84
CA ALA A 226 16.11 16.22 -2.25
C ALA A 226 15.59 16.94 -1.00
N THR A 227 14.32 17.27 -0.95
CA THR A 227 13.70 18.01 0.16
C THR A 227 12.85 17.14 1.07
N HIS A 228 12.64 15.88 0.69
CA HIS A 228 11.78 14.89 1.35
C HIS A 228 10.32 15.35 1.51
N LYS A 229 9.86 16.20 0.56
CA LYS A 229 8.50 16.74 0.59
C LYS A 229 7.58 16.00 -0.36
N VAL A 230 6.38 15.71 0.11
CA VAL A 230 5.27 15.20 -0.69
C VAL A 230 4.50 16.36 -1.30
N THR A 231 4.22 16.29 -2.58
CA THR A 231 3.21 17.13 -3.25
C THR A 231 1.87 16.44 -3.08
N LEU A 232 1.05 16.98 -2.17
CA LEU A 232 -0.28 16.43 -1.94
C LEU A 232 -1.14 16.60 -3.20
N TRP A 233 -1.92 15.56 -3.49
CA TRP A 233 -2.82 15.62 -4.63
C TRP A 233 -3.84 16.75 -4.51
N GLU A 234 -4.02 17.45 -5.62
CA GLU A 234 -5.06 18.48 -5.81
C GLU A 234 -5.97 18.05 -6.97
N PRO A 235 -7.27 18.30 -6.86
CA PRO A 235 -8.20 17.98 -7.94
C PRO A 235 -7.86 18.74 -9.22
N PRO A 236 -8.13 18.15 -10.39
CA PRO A 236 -8.02 18.88 -11.65
C PRO A 236 -8.88 20.16 -11.61
N THR A 237 -8.29 21.28 -11.98
CA THR A 237 -9.05 22.52 -12.18
C THR A 237 -9.92 22.39 -13.41
N THR A 238 -11.24 22.54 -13.25
CA THR A 238 -12.20 22.63 -14.35
C THR A 238 -11.97 23.88 -15.17
#